data_ddd1698b8ca33006a9c84a2eeabac6e8
#
_entry.id   ddd1698b8ca33006a9c84a2eeabac6e8
#
_cell.length_a   1.000
_cell.length_b   1.000
_cell.length_c   1.000
_cell.angle_alpha   90.00
_cell.angle_beta   90.00
_cell.angle_gamma   90.00
#
_symmetry.space_group_name_H-M   'P 1'
#
loop_
_entity.id
_entity.type
_entity.pdbx_description
1 polymer ?
#
loop_
_entity_poly.entity_id
_entity_poly.type
_entity_poly.pdbx_seq_one_letter_code
_entity_poly.pdbx_strand_id
1 'polypeptide(L)'
;ARHLQNYSGILQADGYAGFNKLYETGRIIEAACWAHVRRKFHDLYQAHRSPIAKEVLERIGQLYGIEQEIRGRSPAERKEVRLLLSRPLLDAMHIWLKATLAKLSQKSDVAVAIRYALDRWEALLRFCEDGRIEMDNNAAERALRAVALGRKNYLFAGSDAGGERADRGRPAADRRP
;
A
#
# COMPACT_ATOMS: atom_id res chain seq x y z
N ALA A 1 5.09 11.23 -14.05
CA ALA A 1 6.43 10.88 -14.53
C ALA A 1 7.42 12.05 -14.43
N ARG A 2 7.08 13.30 -14.85
CA ARG A 2 8.04 14.44 -14.83
C ARG A 2 8.66 14.69 -13.46
N HIS A 3 7.91 14.61 -12.37
CA HIS A 3 8.39 14.90 -11.01
C HIS A 3 9.30 13.82 -10.41
N LEU A 4 9.41 12.65 -11.03
CA LEU A 4 10.21 11.52 -10.53
C LEU A 4 11.46 11.25 -11.40
N GLN A 5 11.76 12.11 -12.39
CA GLN A 5 12.88 11.88 -13.31
C GLN A 5 14.24 11.82 -12.59
N ASN A 6 14.43 12.60 -11.53
CA ASN A 6 15.67 12.67 -10.76
C ASN A 6 15.56 11.95 -9.39
N TYR A 7 14.44 11.27 -9.14
CA TYR A 7 14.26 10.54 -7.89
C TYR A 7 14.98 9.19 -7.93
N SER A 8 15.64 8.85 -6.83
CA SER A 8 16.23 7.54 -6.57
C SER A 8 15.82 7.10 -5.18
N GLY A 9 15.36 5.88 -5.04
CA GLY A 9 14.92 5.33 -3.76
C GLY A 9 13.64 4.49 -3.87
N ILE A 10 12.93 4.35 -2.77
CA ILE A 10 11.74 3.51 -2.69
C ILE A 10 10.49 4.35 -2.94
N LEU A 11 9.66 3.92 -3.88
CA LEU A 11 8.36 4.49 -4.17
C LEU A 11 7.27 3.51 -3.73
N GLN A 12 6.51 3.90 -2.72
CA GLN A 12 5.35 3.14 -2.31
C GLN A 12 4.12 3.54 -3.14
N ALA A 13 3.56 2.58 -3.87
CA ALA A 13 2.44 2.81 -4.76
C ALA A 13 1.42 1.66 -4.69
N ASP A 14 0.24 1.91 -5.27
CA ASP A 14 -0.89 0.98 -5.31
C ASP A 14 -0.81 -0.08 -6.43
N GLY A 15 0.35 -0.24 -7.07
CA GLY A 15 0.52 -1.15 -8.21
C GLY A 15 -0.07 -0.61 -9.51
N TYR A 16 -0.17 0.71 -9.66
CA TYR A 16 -0.59 1.35 -10.90
C TYR A 16 0.42 1.10 -12.03
N ALA A 17 -0.03 0.43 -13.08
CA ALA A 17 0.84 0.02 -14.20
C ALA A 17 1.60 1.19 -14.88
N GLY A 18 1.10 2.42 -14.75
CA GLY A 18 1.79 3.63 -15.24
C GLY A 18 3.13 3.93 -14.57
N PHE A 19 3.44 3.26 -13.44
CA PHE A 19 4.73 3.38 -12.77
C PHE A 19 5.75 2.31 -13.19
N ASN A 20 5.35 1.26 -13.92
CA ASN A 20 6.24 0.15 -14.28
C ASN A 20 7.54 0.64 -14.97
N LYS A 21 7.43 1.58 -15.91
CA LYS A 21 8.59 2.19 -16.59
C LYS A 21 9.56 2.89 -15.64
N LEU A 22 9.12 3.34 -14.46
CA LEU A 22 9.99 3.98 -13.47
C LEU A 22 10.86 2.95 -12.74
N TYR A 23 10.37 1.73 -12.60
CA TYR A 23 11.07 0.64 -11.93
C TYR A 23 12.10 -0.06 -12.83
N GLU A 24 11.93 -0.02 -14.17
CA GLU A 24 12.82 -0.68 -15.14
C GLU A 24 14.28 -0.23 -15.03
N THR A 25 14.52 1.01 -14.61
CA THR A 25 15.88 1.55 -14.48
C THR A 25 16.61 1.10 -13.21
N GLY A 26 15.92 0.46 -12.27
CA GLY A 26 16.45 0.08 -10.96
C GLY A 26 16.73 1.24 -9.99
N ARG A 27 16.62 2.51 -10.44
CA ARG A 27 16.80 3.68 -9.56
C ARG A 27 15.65 3.86 -8.58
N ILE A 28 14.46 3.49 -9.00
CA ILE A 28 13.24 3.54 -8.19
C ILE A 28 12.83 2.10 -7.92
N ILE A 29 12.70 1.77 -6.65
CA ILE A 29 12.33 0.45 -6.19
C ILE A 29 10.87 0.51 -5.71
N GLU A 30 10.03 -0.40 -6.19
CA GLU A 30 8.64 -0.48 -5.80
C GLU A 30 8.51 -1.01 -4.36
N ALA A 31 7.70 -0.37 -3.52
CA ALA A 31 7.10 -0.96 -2.33
C ALA A 31 5.59 -1.01 -2.52
N ALA A 32 5.02 -2.21 -2.41
CA ALA A 32 3.58 -2.41 -2.61
C ALA A 32 2.79 -2.20 -1.31
N CYS A 33 1.49 -2.00 -1.46
CA CYS A 33 0.58 -1.65 -0.39
C CYS A 33 -0.29 -2.86 0.02
N TRP A 34 -0.16 -3.33 1.25
CA TRP A 34 -0.96 -4.44 1.79
C TRP A 34 -2.45 -4.11 1.90
N ALA A 35 -2.83 -2.84 2.03
CA ALA A 35 -4.24 -2.45 2.05
C ALA A 35 -4.96 -2.80 0.73
N HIS A 36 -4.27 -2.73 -0.42
CA HIS A 36 -4.82 -3.11 -1.72
C HIS A 36 -5.02 -4.63 -1.84
N VAL A 37 -4.05 -5.42 -1.36
CA VAL A 37 -4.21 -6.88 -1.27
C VAL A 37 -5.39 -7.22 -0.37
N ARG A 38 -5.43 -6.63 0.84
CA ARG A 38 -6.50 -6.86 1.81
C ARG A 38 -7.87 -6.53 1.22
N ARG A 39 -8.01 -5.41 0.50
CA ARG A 39 -9.29 -5.02 -0.13
C ARG A 39 -9.81 -6.07 -1.09
N LYS A 40 -8.95 -6.62 -1.98
CA LYS A 40 -9.35 -7.68 -2.91
C LYS A 40 -9.93 -8.92 -2.22
N PHE A 41 -9.28 -9.38 -1.15
CA PHE A 41 -9.78 -10.53 -0.39
C PHE A 41 -11.00 -10.18 0.46
N HIS A 42 -11.10 -8.96 0.97
CA HIS A 42 -12.29 -8.48 1.67
C HIS A 42 -13.51 -8.49 0.75
N ASP A 43 -13.40 -7.97 -0.46
CA ASP A 43 -14.49 -7.94 -1.42
C ASP A 43 -14.94 -9.36 -1.81
N LEU A 44 -14.00 -10.29 -2.02
CA LEU A 44 -14.28 -11.70 -2.25
C LEU A 44 -14.99 -12.37 -1.06
N TYR A 45 -14.57 -12.05 0.16
CA TYR A 45 -15.23 -12.58 1.35
C TYR A 45 -16.63 -12.03 1.53
N GLN A 46 -16.86 -10.75 1.24
CA GLN A 46 -18.20 -10.16 1.29
C GLN A 46 -19.14 -10.77 0.23
N ALA A 47 -18.65 -10.97 -1.00
CA ALA A 47 -19.44 -11.47 -2.11
C ALA A 47 -19.76 -12.99 -1.98
N HIS A 48 -18.79 -13.79 -1.57
CA HIS A 48 -18.87 -15.25 -1.70
C HIS A 48 -18.62 -16.01 -0.40
N ARG A 49 -18.34 -15.34 0.71
CA ARG A 49 -17.96 -15.96 2.00
C ARG A 49 -16.83 -16.99 1.85
N SER A 50 -15.92 -16.74 0.89
CA SER A 50 -14.81 -17.64 0.58
C SER A 50 -13.96 -17.94 1.82
N PRO A 51 -13.79 -19.22 2.22
CA PRO A 51 -12.94 -19.58 3.36
C PRO A 51 -11.47 -19.25 3.11
N ILE A 52 -11.01 -19.30 1.84
CA ILE A 52 -9.66 -18.92 1.47
C ILE A 52 -9.47 -17.40 1.66
N ALA A 53 -10.46 -16.60 1.25
CA ALA A 53 -10.40 -15.14 1.45
C ALA A 53 -10.40 -14.80 2.95
N LYS A 54 -11.18 -15.50 3.77
CA LYS A 54 -11.17 -15.33 5.23
C LYS A 54 -9.79 -15.61 5.82
N GLU A 55 -9.19 -16.75 5.48
CA GLU A 55 -7.84 -17.13 5.93
C GLU A 55 -6.79 -16.08 5.58
N VAL A 56 -6.81 -15.54 4.33
CA VAL A 56 -5.91 -14.46 3.92
C VAL A 56 -6.11 -13.22 4.78
N LEU A 57 -7.36 -12.84 5.05
CA LEU A 57 -7.68 -11.67 5.86
C LEU A 57 -7.20 -11.82 7.31
N GLU A 58 -7.30 -13.01 7.88
CA GLU A 58 -6.81 -13.33 9.22
C GLU A 58 -5.29 -13.20 9.29
N ARG A 59 -4.56 -13.76 8.32
CA ARG A 59 -3.10 -13.64 8.23
C ARG A 59 -2.64 -12.19 8.06
N ILE A 60 -3.30 -11.43 7.19
CA ILE A 60 -3.03 -9.98 7.05
C ILE A 60 -3.35 -9.26 8.37
N GLY A 61 -4.41 -9.65 9.08
CA GLY A 61 -4.76 -9.11 10.38
C GLY A 61 -3.65 -9.28 11.42
N GLN A 62 -2.96 -10.44 11.43
CA GLN A 62 -1.81 -10.67 12.30
C GLN A 62 -0.66 -9.69 12.01
N LEU A 63 -0.36 -9.43 10.72
CA LEU A 63 0.64 -8.44 10.33
C LEU A 63 0.29 -7.04 10.82
N TYR A 64 -0.98 -6.63 10.68
CA TYR A 64 -1.45 -5.33 11.21
C TYR A 64 -1.38 -5.25 12.74
N GLY A 65 -1.59 -6.36 13.43
CA GLY A 65 -1.39 -6.45 14.90
C GLY A 65 0.05 -6.13 15.29
N ILE A 66 1.03 -6.74 14.61
CA ILE A 66 2.46 -6.44 14.84
C ILE A 66 2.77 -4.97 14.55
N GLU A 67 2.27 -4.42 13.42
CA GLU A 67 2.47 -3.00 13.07
C GLU A 67 1.89 -2.05 14.12
N GLN A 68 0.80 -2.42 14.75
CA GLN A 68 0.19 -1.62 15.82
C GLN A 68 1.09 -1.58 17.07
N GLU A 69 1.71 -2.69 17.43
CA GLU A 69 2.61 -2.80 18.60
C GLU A 69 3.92 -2.01 18.43
N ILE A 70 4.40 -1.92 17.18
CA ILE A 70 5.66 -1.21 16.88
C ILE A 70 5.46 0.23 16.41
N ARG A 71 4.22 0.72 16.45
CA ARG A 71 3.92 2.09 16.07
C ARG A 71 4.67 3.09 16.96
N GLY A 72 5.33 4.07 16.32
CA GLY A 72 6.10 5.10 17.00
C GLY A 72 7.51 4.67 17.42
N ARG A 73 7.91 3.40 17.22
CA ARG A 73 9.29 2.96 17.43
C ARG A 73 10.20 3.49 16.32
N SER A 74 11.50 3.50 16.59
CA SER A 74 12.51 3.88 15.59
C SER A 74 12.50 2.95 14.37
N PRO A 75 12.96 3.40 13.20
CA PRO A 75 13.06 2.53 12.01
C PRO A 75 13.90 1.27 12.24
N ALA A 76 14.94 1.34 13.05
CA ALA A 76 15.79 0.20 13.37
C ALA A 76 15.01 -0.87 14.15
N GLU A 77 14.31 -0.46 15.22
CA GLU A 77 13.48 -1.35 16.03
C GLU A 77 12.32 -1.95 15.23
N ARG A 78 11.67 -1.14 14.39
CA ARG A 78 10.59 -1.63 13.51
C ARG A 78 11.10 -2.72 12.56
N LYS A 79 12.26 -2.50 11.93
CA LYS A 79 12.89 -3.49 11.05
C LYS A 79 13.18 -4.79 11.81
N GLU A 80 13.78 -4.71 12.99
CA GLU A 80 14.13 -5.86 13.81
C GLU A 80 12.88 -6.71 14.15
N VAL A 81 11.84 -6.08 14.67
CA VAL A 81 10.59 -6.78 15.02
C VAL A 81 9.91 -7.38 13.79
N ARG A 82 9.89 -6.67 12.66
CA ARG A 82 9.33 -7.17 11.40
C ARG A 82 10.09 -8.40 10.88
N LEU A 83 11.41 -8.40 10.96
CA LEU A 83 12.22 -9.55 10.57
C LEU A 83 11.98 -10.75 11.50
N LEU A 84 11.78 -10.50 12.80
CA LEU A 84 11.55 -11.54 13.79
C LEU A 84 10.12 -12.11 13.73
N LEU A 85 9.10 -11.27 13.59
CA LEU A 85 7.69 -11.66 13.72
C LEU A 85 6.93 -11.66 12.39
N SER A 86 7.05 -10.62 11.57
CA SER A 86 6.27 -10.50 10.33
C SER A 86 6.83 -11.39 9.21
N ARG A 87 8.15 -11.48 9.09
CA ARG A 87 8.79 -12.23 8.01
C ARG A 87 8.45 -13.72 8.02
N PRO A 88 8.48 -14.45 9.14
CA PRO A 88 8.07 -15.85 9.19
C PRO A 88 6.60 -16.06 8.81
N LEU A 89 5.69 -15.16 9.22
CA LEU A 89 4.29 -15.21 8.84
C LEU A 89 4.11 -15.02 7.32
N LEU A 90 4.86 -14.11 6.73
CA LEU A 90 4.84 -13.86 5.30
C LEU A 90 5.41 -15.05 4.51
N ASP A 91 6.51 -15.65 4.94
CA ASP A 91 7.09 -16.82 4.29
C ASP A 91 6.12 -18.01 4.32
N ALA A 92 5.47 -18.26 5.46
CA ALA A 92 4.44 -19.28 5.59
C ALA A 92 3.22 -18.97 4.71
N MET A 93 2.79 -17.72 4.64
CA MET A 93 1.69 -17.28 3.79
C MET A 93 2.01 -17.44 2.31
N HIS A 94 3.23 -17.15 1.87
CA HIS A 94 3.69 -17.32 0.50
C HIS A 94 3.59 -18.77 0.04
N ILE A 95 4.12 -19.70 0.86
CA ILE A 95 4.06 -21.14 0.58
C ILE A 95 2.59 -21.58 0.49
N TRP A 96 1.77 -21.17 1.44
CA TRP A 96 0.36 -21.53 1.48
C TRP A 96 -0.43 -20.98 0.29
N LEU A 97 -0.19 -19.72 -0.12
CA LEU A 97 -0.83 -19.11 -1.29
C LEU A 97 -0.48 -19.86 -2.58
N LYS A 98 0.78 -20.24 -2.76
CA LYS A 98 1.23 -21.04 -3.94
C LYS A 98 0.56 -22.40 -3.97
N ALA A 99 0.54 -23.11 -2.84
CA ALA A 99 -0.11 -24.40 -2.72
C ALA A 99 -1.63 -24.34 -2.94
N THR A 100 -2.26 -23.25 -2.48
CA THR A 100 -3.69 -23.01 -2.67
C THR A 100 -3.99 -22.70 -4.14
N LEU A 101 -3.20 -21.83 -4.78
CA LEU A 101 -3.37 -21.46 -6.18
C LEU A 101 -3.30 -22.66 -7.11
N ALA A 102 -2.42 -23.61 -6.82
CA ALA A 102 -2.27 -24.84 -7.61
C ALA A 102 -3.53 -25.73 -7.63
N LYS A 103 -4.42 -25.57 -6.65
CA LYS A 103 -5.67 -26.33 -6.51
C LYS A 103 -6.90 -25.61 -7.07
N LEU A 104 -6.75 -24.36 -7.50
CA LEU A 104 -7.87 -23.53 -7.94
C LEU A 104 -7.96 -23.48 -9.48
N SER A 105 -9.18 -23.31 -9.98
CA SER A 105 -9.37 -22.92 -11.38
C SER A 105 -8.70 -21.57 -11.64
N GLN A 106 -7.96 -21.49 -12.73
CA GLN A 106 -7.27 -20.25 -13.14
C GLN A 106 -8.21 -19.05 -13.35
N LYS A 107 -9.49 -19.35 -13.67
CA LYS A 107 -10.52 -18.32 -13.92
C LYS A 107 -11.26 -17.87 -12.64
N SER A 108 -11.01 -18.51 -11.49
CA SER A 108 -11.69 -18.12 -10.26
C SER A 108 -11.18 -16.77 -9.74
N ASP A 109 -12.09 -15.95 -9.22
CA ASP A 109 -11.76 -14.63 -8.65
C ASP A 109 -10.73 -14.72 -7.53
N VAL A 110 -10.81 -15.81 -6.72
CA VAL A 110 -9.83 -16.09 -5.67
C VAL A 110 -8.44 -16.33 -6.27
N ALA A 111 -8.34 -17.10 -7.36
CA ALA A 111 -7.06 -17.33 -8.02
C ALA A 111 -6.48 -16.03 -8.62
N VAL A 112 -7.33 -15.15 -9.14
CA VAL A 112 -6.93 -13.81 -9.63
C VAL A 112 -6.37 -12.97 -8.49
N ALA A 113 -7.03 -12.95 -7.33
CA ALA A 113 -6.57 -12.20 -6.17
C ALA A 113 -5.25 -12.76 -5.60
N ILE A 114 -5.08 -14.09 -5.57
CA ILE A 114 -3.82 -14.73 -5.15
C ILE A 114 -2.69 -14.37 -6.11
N ARG A 115 -2.88 -14.48 -7.42
CA ARG A 115 -1.86 -14.05 -8.41
C ARG A 115 -1.47 -12.61 -8.23
N TYR A 116 -2.44 -11.71 -8.07
CA TYR A 116 -2.16 -10.29 -7.81
C TYR A 116 -1.20 -10.09 -6.62
N ALA A 117 -1.37 -10.83 -5.53
CA ALA A 117 -0.47 -10.77 -4.38
C ALA A 117 0.89 -11.40 -4.68
N LEU A 118 0.92 -12.58 -5.32
CA LEU A 118 2.16 -13.30 -5.62
C LEU A 118 3.04 -12.56 -6.63
N ASP A 119 2.45 -11.94 -7.66
CA ASP A 119 3.17 -11.16 -8.68
C ASP A 119 3.88 -9.92 -8.08
N ARG A 120 3.44 -9.46 -6.91
CA ARG A 120 4.00 -8.30 -6.18
C ARG A 120 4.69 -8.69 -4.88
N TRP A 121 4.97 -9.98 -4.70
CA TRP A 121 5.39 -10.49 -3.39
C TRP A 121 6.66 -9.81 -2.89
N GLU A 122 7.66 -9.65 -3.73
CA GLU A 122 8.90 -8.95 -3.38
C GLU A 122 8.65 -7.50 -2.97
N ALA A 123 7.80 -6.80 -3.69
CA ALA A 123 7.42 -5.42 -3.34
C ALA A 123 6.60 -5.34 -2.05
N LEU A 124 5.82 -6.37 -1.73
CA LEU A 124 5.07 -6.49 -0.48
C LEU A 124 5.96 -6.83 0.72
N LEU A 125 7.12 -7.46 0.52
CA LEU A 125 8.08 -7.76 1.58
C LEU A 125 8.93 -6.57 2.01
N ARG A 126 9.07 -5.53 1.18
CA ARG A 126 10.03 -4.42 1.41
C ARG A 126 9.84 -3.66 2.71
N PHE A 127 8.63 -3.60 3.27
CA PHE A 127 8.42 -2.97 4.57
C PHE A 127 9.15 -3.70 5.71
N CYS A 128 9.46 -5.00 5.54
CA CYS A 128 10.28 -5.74 6.49
C CYS A 128 11.77 -5.41 6.36
N GLU A 129 12.22 -4.97 5.19
CA GLU A 129 13.64 -4.70 4.90
C GLU A 129 14.09 -3.31 5.35
N ASP A 130 13.15 -2.34 5.36
CA ASP A 130 13.41 -0.97 5.80
C ASP A 130 12.29 -0.48 6.74
N GLY A 131 12.64 -0.21 7.98
CA GLY A 131 11.68 0.23 9.00
C GLY A 131 11.03 1.60 8.73
N ARG A 132 11.52 2.37 7.74
CA ARG A 132 10.91 3.63 7.30
C ARG A 132 9.70 3.41 6.41
N ILE A 133 9.63 2.23 5.73
CA ILE A 133 8.52 1.90 4.85
C ILE A 133 7.32 1.50 5.69
N GLU A 134 6.15 2.06 5.38
CA GLU A 134 4.89 1.62 5.99
C GLU A 134 4.36 0.36 5.29
N MET A 135 3.65 -0.49 6.03
CA MET A 135 3.00 -1.69 5.47
C MET A 135 1.93 -1.31 4.43
N ASP A 136 1.30 -0.14 4.60
CA ASP A 136 0.31 0.38 3.67
C ASP A 136 0.53 1.86 3.35
N ASN A 137 -0.11 2.31 2.26
CA ASN A 137 -0.04 3.70 1.77
C ASN A 137 -1.21 4.57 2.28
N ASN A 138 -1.93 4.14 3.31
CA ASN A 138 -3.14 4.80 3.79
C ASN A 138 -2.92 6.26 4.22
N ALA A 139 -1.74 6.59 4.75
CA ALA A 139 -1.42 7.97 5.16
C ALA A 139 -1.32 8.90 3.94
N ALA A 140 -0.60 8.48 2.90
CA ALA A 140 -0.48 9.25 1.66
C ALA A 140 -1.83 9.35 0.92
N GLU A 141 -2.60 8.25 0.87
CA GLU A 141 -3.94 8.25 0.26
C GLU A 141 -4.90 9.21 0.98
N ARG A 142 -4.87 9.25 2.32
CA ARG A 142 -5.67 10.21 3.09
C ARG A 142 -5.27 11.65 2.80
N ALA A 143 -3.97 11.94 2.72
CA ALA A 143 -3.47 13.27 2.39
C ALA A 143 -3.89 13.69 0.97
N LEU A 144 -3.75 12.81 -0.02
CA LEU A 144 -4.20 13.06 -1.39
C LEU A 144 -5.71 13.22 -1.51
N ARG A 145 -6.49 12.48 -0.72
CA ARG A 145 -7.96 12.59 -0.71
C ARG A 145 -8.40 13.96 -0.21
N ALA A 146 -7.73 14.53 0.79
CA ALA A 146 -8.00 15.89 1.27
C ALA A 146 -7.77 16.93 0.16
N VAL A 147 -6.70 16.78 -0.63
CA VAL A 147 -6.40 17.64 -1.79
C VAL A 147 -7.44 17.46 -2.90
N ALA A 148 -7.85 16.21 -3.20
CA ALA A 148 -8.84 15.92 -4.24
C ALA A 148 -10.24 16.45 -3.87
N LEU A 149 -10.64 16.36 -2.59
CA LEU A 149 -11.88 16.95 -2.07
C LEU A 149 -11.82 18.47 -2.13
N GLY A 150 -10.68 19.08 -1.75
CA GLY A 150 -10.44 20.51 -1.90
C GLY A 150 -10.62 20.96 -3.36
N ARG A 151 -10.04 20.24 -4.33
CA ARG A 151 -10.22 20.53 -5.77
C ARG A 151 -11.68 20.41 -6.24
N LYS A 152 -12.46 19.47 -5.73
CA LYS A 152 -13.90 19.34 -6.04
C LYS A 152 -14.71 20.50 -5.47
N ASN A 153 -14.33 21.01 -4.31
CA ASN A 153 -15.01 22.13 -3.66
C ASN A 153 -14.58 23.49 -4.24
N TYR A 154 -13.42 23.56 -4.92
CA TYR A 154 -12.88 24.74 -5.57
C TYR A 154 -12.87 24.56 -7.09
N LEU A 155 -14.06 24.38 -7.69
CA LEU A 155 -14.27 24.19 -9.13
C LEU A 155 -13.75 25.36 -10.01
N PHE A 156 -13.32 26.47 -9.43
CA PHE A 156 -12.88 27.70 -10.09
C PHE A 156 -11.50 28.20 -9.66
N ALA A 157 -10.63 27.34 -9.12
CA ALA A 157 -9.24 27.72 -8.88
C ALA A 157 -8.39 27.73 -10.17
N GLY A 158 -8.97 28.15 -11.30
CA GLY A 158 -8.30 28.26 -12.60
C GLY A 158 -7.54 29.57 -12.82
N SER A 159 -7.48 30.44 -11.79
CA SER A 159 -6.70 31.70 -11.81
C SER A 159 -5.91 31.85 -10.51
N ASP A 160 -4.86 32.68 -10.54
CA ASP A 160 -4.05 32.99 -9.36
C ASP A 160 -4.91 33.50 -8.18
N ALA A 161 -5.92 34.30 -8.45
CA ALA A 161 -6.90 34.77 -7.47
C ALA A 161 -7.79 33.65 -6.88
N GLY A 162 -8.00 32.56 -7.60
CA GLY A 162 -8.69 31.36 -7.11
C GLY A 162 -7.79 30.52 -6.18
N GLY A 163 -6.49 30.46 -6.47
CA GLY A 163 -5.47 29.83 -5.64
C GLY A 163 -5.31 30.53 -4.29
N GLU A 164 -5.24 31.87 -4.29
CA GLU A 164 -5.16 32.68 -3.06
C GLU A 164 -6.39 32.57 -2.16
N ARG A 165 -7.59 32.42 -2.75
CA ARG A 165 -8.82 32.19 -1.97
C ARG A 165 -8.85 30.81 -1.31
N ALA A 166 -8.32 29.79 -1.99
CA ALA A 166 -8.21 28.44 -1.46
C ALA A 166 -7.24 28.39 -0.26
N ASP A 167 -6.19 29.20 -0.28
CA ASP A 167 -5.20 29.28 0.79
C ASP A 167 -5.72 30.03 2.03
N ARG A 168 -6.54 31.06 1.84
CA ARG A 168 -7.19 31.80 2.96
C ARG A 168 -8.22 30.97 3.74
N GLY A 169 -8.76 29.92 3.13
CA GLY A 169 -9.71 28.99 3.77
C GLY A 169 -9.06 27.90 4.62
N ARG A 170 -7.72 27.80 4.64
CA ARG A 170 -7.01 26.84 5.49
C ARG A 170 -6.94 27.32 6.94
N PRO A 171 -7.18 26.44 7.93
CA PRO A 171 -6.96 26.79 9.33
C PRO A 171 -5.51 27.20 9.56
N ALA A 172 -5.28 28.14 10.47
CA ALA A 172 -3.99 28.79 10.73
C ALA A 172 -2.85 27.81 11.10
N ALA A 173 -3.16 26.61 11.57
CA ALA A 173 -2.21 25.56 11.92
C ALA A 173 -1.50 24.93 10.69
N ASP A 174 -2.02 25.15 9.49
CA ASP A 174 -1.51 24.53 8.25
C ASP A 174 -0.76 25.51 7.34
N ARG A 175 -0.58 26.76 7.79
CA ARG A 175 0.21 27.77 7.08
C ARG A 175 1.67 27.69 7.53
N ARG A 176 2.46 26.91 6.80
CA ARG A 176 3.92 26.98 6.90
C ARG A 176 4.43 28.01 5.89
N PRO A 177 5.52 28.74 6.25
CA PRO A 177 6.15 29.69 5.35
C PRO A 177 6.77 29.00 4.14
#